data_b04d1a0029f4a020644648fd9b9c3dd9
#
_entry.id   b04d1a0029f4a020644648fd9b9c3dd9
#
_cell.length_a   1.000
_cell.length_b   1.000
_cell.length_c   1.000
_cell.angle_alpha   90.00
_cell.angle_beta   90.00
_cell.angle_gamma   90.00
#
_symmetry.space_group_name_H-M   'P 1'
#
loop_
_entity.id
_entity.type
_entity.pdbx_description
1 polymer ?
#
loop_
_entity_poly.entity_id
_entity_poly.type
_entity_poly.pdbx_seq_one_letter_code
_entity_poly.pdbx_strand_id
1 'polypeptide(L)'
;MAVNKNALIRYKTIDKCLQNNFRQWTLDNLIEAVSDALYEYEGKDIDVSKRTVQLDLQMMRSDKLGYNAPIVVYERKFYKYDDDNYSITNSPISNQDLTKLSEAVSFLKQFQGFSHFAELGSMVQKLEDHVYTQKTQEKALIDFEKNDNLKGLEYLDQLYQFILKKQAIEITYQSFKARQESTFTYHPYLLKEFRNRWFIVGKRKAAEGIMNLALDRIISIATSEREYVSDANFNSNTYYKQAIGVSVSPTLPPEDVLLYVNHKHAPYVLTKPFHYSQKEVSRDNYGVTISLEVQLNFELEKEILGLGEGIKVIAPERLKRNIKERLYDAVDAYETEITDKNLKTIAKRLEHKGFGILNHIYTKRDIRKLKTRFDTYFKSHNDQTFGMREVLKKMPEIKEILFNKNFKKLIKSIDKDVFLTKAIYFDKSPEDNWYVTWHQDVPINVTEKTETEGYKSWTNKKGVISVCPPEDISKNTFAMRIHLDDTTFKNGALKVIAGSHNKRLSNDEIQLIVGHSIPFVSELSAGGVQLIKPLLLHASSKSTEQRRRRVLHLEFSSIELPNGLEYAEKEIL
;
A
#
# COMPACT_ATOMS: atom_id res chain seq x y z
N MET A 1 35.59 -5.50 -31.64
CA MET A 1 36.95 -5.95 -32.02
C MET A 1 37.72 -6.24 -30.73
N ALA A 2 38.25 -7.44 -30.54
CA ALA A 2 39.08 -7.73 -29.37
C ALA A 2 40.35 -6.86 -29.46
N VAL A 3 40.47 -5.93 -28.54
CA VAL A 3 41.69 -5.13 -28.39
C VAL A 3 42.78 -6.11 -27.96
N ASN A 4 43.72 -6.37 -28.83
CA ASN A 4 44.88 -7.21 -28.51
C ASN A 4 45.68 -6.49 -27.41
N LYS A 5 45.63 -7.01 -26.17
CA LYS A 5 46.24 -6.41 -24.96
C LYS A 5 47.71 -6.04 -25.18
N ASN A 6 48.42 -6.83 -26.00
CA ASN A 6 49.81 -6.62 -26.32
C ASN A 6 50.06 -5.46 -27.32
N ALA A 7 49.04 -5.05 -28.10
CA ALA A 7 49.19 -3.93 -29.04
C ALA A 7 49.43 -2.59 -28.31
N LEU A 8 48.73 -2.34 -27.18
CA LEU A 8 48.92 -1.11 -26.42
C LEU A 8 50.33 -0.99 -25.83
N ILE A 9 50.91 -2.13 -25.38
CA ILE A 9 52.30 -2.17 -24.87
C ILE A 9 53.26 -1.79 -26.01
N ARG A 10 53.08 -2.39 -27.22
CA ARG A 10 53.90 -2.10 -28.37
C ARG A 10 53.80 -0.60 -28.78
N TYR A 11 52.60 -0.05 -28.84
CA TYR A 11 52.40 1.39 -29.16
C TYR A 11 53.09 2.31 -28.15
N LYS A 12 52.97 2.04 -26.84
CA LYS A 12 53.64 2.80 -25.80
C LYS A 12 55.17 2.68 -25.86
N THR A 13 55.69 1.52 -26.22
CA THR A 13 57.12 1.33 -26.38
C THR A 13 57.65 2.04 -27.61
N ILE A 14 56.97 1.95 -28.75
CA ILE A 14 57.31 2.72 -29.95
C ILE A 14 57.27 4.21 -29.67
N ASP A 15 56.25 4.70 -28.98
CA ASP A 15 56.12 6.11 -28.60
C ASP A 15 57.34 6.60 -27.77
N LYS A 16 57.69 5.84 -26.69
CA LYS A 16 58.88 6.15 -25.88
C LYS A 16 60.16 6.18 -26.72
N CYS A 17 60.30 5.25 -27.67
CA CYS A 17 61.47 5.23 -28.59
C CYS A 17 61.49 6.48 -29.45
N LEU A 18 60.37 6.86 -30.06
CA LEU A 18 60.31 7.99 -31.00
C LEU A 18 60.41 9.36 -30.32
N GLN A 19 60.07 9.47 -29.02
CA GLN A 19 60.28 10.65 -28.18
C GLN A 19 61.75 10.83 -27.79
N ASN A 20 62.56 9.76 -27.86
CA ASN A 20 63.99 9.84 -27.52
C ASN A 20 64.81 10.31 -28.71
N ASN A 21 65.00 11.61 -28.82
CA ASN A 21 65.76 12.30 -29.87
C ASN A 21 67.30 12.11 -29.77
N PHE A 22 67.77 11.51 -28.67
CA PHE A 22 69.22 11.26 -28.48
C PHE A 22 69.70 9.98 -29.19
N ARG A 23 68.78 9.13 -29.66
CA ARG A 23 69.08 7.86 -30.37
C ARG A 23 68.34 7.85 -31.70
N GLN A 24 69.07 7.43 -32.75
CA GLN A 24 68.44 7.16 -34.07
C GLN A 24 67.78 5.78 -34.05
N TRP A 25 66.47 5.75 -34.36
CA TRP A 25 65.68 4.51 -34.32
C TRP A 25 65.44 3.95 -35.72
N THR A 26 66.05 2.80 -36.02
CA THR A 26 65.74 1.99 -37.19
C THR A 26 64.55 1.06 -36.90
N LEU A 27 63.96 0.48 -37.95
CA LEU A 27 62.87 -0.49 -37.78
C LEU A 27 63.31 -1.68 -36.90
N ASP A 28 64.55 -2.18 -37.10
CA ASP A 28 65.10 -3.32 -36.36
C ASP A 28 65.30 -2.95 -34.86
N ASN A 29 65.75 -1.73 -34.55
CA ASN A 29 65.82 -1.26 -33.14
C ASN A 29 64.44 -1.12 -32.48
N LEU A 30 63.38 -0.71 -33.27
CA LEU A 30 62.03 -0.66 -32.74
C LEU A 30 61.47 -2.06 -32.48
N ILE A 31 61.83 -3.09 -33.31
CA ILE A 31 61.43 -4.47 -33.09
C ILE A 31 62.08 -5.01 -31.83
N GLU A 32 63.38 -4.79 -31.64
CA GLU A 32 64.11 -5.17 -30.46
C GLU A 32 63.49 -4.56 -29.16
N ALA A 33 63.32 -3.25 -29.12
CA ALA A 33 62.74 -2.57 -28.00
C ALA A 33 61.31 -3.03 -27.67
N VAL A 34 60.51 -3.33 -28.67
CA VAL A 34 59.15 -3.89 -28.48
C VAL A 34 59.18 -5.31 -27.97
N SER A 35 60.10 -6.15 -28.47
CA SER A 35 60.27 -7.53 -28.01
C SER A 35 60.72 -7.54 -26.55
N ASP A 36 61.67 -6.68 -26.16
CA ASP A 36 62.14 -6.57 -24.77
C ASP A 36 61.02 -6.11 -23.81
N ALA A 37 60.24 -5.13 -24.23
CA ALA A 37 59.11 -4.67 -23.39
C ALA A 37 57.99 -5.70 -23.24
N LEU A 38 57.75 -6.55 -24.22
CA LEU A 38 56.81 -7.66 -24.13
C LEU A 38 57.34 -8.78 -23.25
N TYR A 39 58.67 -9.06 -23.32
CA TYR A 39 59.32 -10.00 -22.44
C TYR A 39 59.23 -9.60 -20.98
N GLU A 40 59.51 -8.33 -20.67
CA GLU A 40 59.38 -7.80 -19.31
C GLU A 40 57.93 -7.91 -18.77
N TYR A 41 56.94 -7.77 -19.66
CA TYR A 41 55.54 -7.80 -19.26
C TYR A 41 54.95 -9.20 -19.10
N GLU A 42 55.28 -10.14 -20.02
CA GLU A 42 54.70 -11.47 -20.03
C GLU A 42 55.62 -12.56 -19.46
N GLY A 43 56.92 -12.28 -19.25
CA GLY A 43 57.92 -13.25 -18.75
C GLY A 43 58.20 -14.38 -19.74
N LYS A 44 57.91 -14.18 -21.03
CA LYS A 44 58.14 -15.15 -22.12
C LYS A 44 58.75 -14.46 -23.34
N ASP A 45 59.68 -15.12 -24.00
CA ASP A 45 60.22 -14.66 -25.29
C ASP A 45 59.11 -14.60 -26.32
N ILE A 46 58.80 -13.38 -26.76
CA ILE A 46 57.84 -13.09 -27.83
C ILE A 46 58.61 -12.47 -29.00
N ASP A 47 58.83 -13.26 -30.02
CA ASP A 47 59.46 -12.76 -31.25
C ASP A 47 58.44 -11.88 -32.06
N VAL A 48 58.70 -10.56 -32.08
CA VAL A 48 57.84 -9.62 -32.78
C VAL A 48 58.28 -9.46 -34.23
N SER A 49 57.41 -9.90 -35.15
CA SER A 49 57.73 -9.83 -36.57
C SER A 49 57.86 -8.40 -37.10
N LYS A 50 58.73 -8.19 -38.10
CA LYS A 50 58.87 -6.94 -38.83
C LYS A 50 57.53 -6.37 -39.33
N ARG A 51 56.66 -7.25 -39.81
CA ARG A 51 55.32 -6.91 -40.29
C ARG A 51 54.45 -6.36 -39.21
N THR A 52 54.56 -6.88 -37.96
CA THR A 52 53.79 -6.40 -36.80
C THR A 52 54.14 -4.96 -36.48
N VAL A 53 55.42 -4.63 -36.33
CA VAL A 53 55.86 -3.25 -36.02
C VAL A 53 55.52 -2.28 -37.14
N GLN A 54 55.61 -2.68 -38.40
CA GLN A 54 55.20 -1.87 -39.54
C GLN A 54 53.69 -1.57 -39.52
N LEU A 55 52.86 -2.56 -39.16
CA LEU A 55 51.42 -2.37 -39.00
C LEU A 55 51.13 -1.47 -37.80
N ASP A 56 51.85 -1.60 -36.70
CA ASP A 56 51.72 -0.76 -35.52
C ASP A 56 52.06 0.70 -35.85
N LEU A 57 53.14 0.98 -36.55
CA LEU A 57 53.48 2.32 -37.04
C LEU A 57 52.43 2.89 -37.98
N GLN A 58 51.86 2.05 -38.87
CA GLN A 58 50.77 2.46 -39.73
C GLN A 58 49.49 2.79 -38.94
N MET A 59 49.16 2.00 -37.95
CA MET A 59 48.03 2.24 -37.07
C MET A 59 48.20 3.50 -36.23
N MET A 60 49.43 3.77 -35.70
CA MET A 60 49.75 4.98 -34.97
C MET A 60 49.64 6.23 -35.85
N ARG A 61 50.00 6.15 -37.13
CA ARG A 61 49.84 7.22 -38.13
C ARG A 61 48.39 7.44 -38.53
N SER A 62 47.55 6.45 -38.38
CA SER A 62 46.13 6.51 -38.81
C SER A 62 45.24 7.16 -37.76
N ASP A 63 44.11 7.70 -38.25
CA ASP A 63 43.04 8.26 -37.36
C ASP A 63 42.19 7.16 -36.64
N LYS A 64 42.42 5.90 -36.99
CA LYS A 64 41.59 4.77 -36.49
C LYS A 64 41.64 4.57 -34.97
N LEU A 65 42.77 4.92 -34.34
CA LEU A 65 42.95 4.91 -32.88
C LEU A 65 43.02 6.31 -32.29
N GLY A 66 42.78 7.35 -33.09
CA GLY A 66 42.83 8.76 -32.64
C GLY A 66 44.24 9.29 -32.40
N TYR A 67 45.30 8.51 -32.69
CA TYR A 67 46.67 8.98 -32.46
C TYR A 67 47.15 9.99 -33.50
N ASN A 68 46.88 9.79 -34.77
CA ASN A 68 47.32 10.63 -35.86
C ASN A 68 48.82 11.01 -35.72
N ALA A 69 49.63 10.05 -35.29
CA ALA A 69 51.01 10.28 -34.89
C ALA A 69 51.86 10.81 -36.08
N PRO A 70 52.55 11.96 -35.94
CA PRO A 70 53.35 12.56 -36.99
C PRO A 70 54.70 11.82 -37.13
N ILE A 71 54.65 10.53 -37.42
CA ILE A 71 55.86 9.70 -37.58
C ILE A 71 56.43 9.89 -38.97
N VAL A 72 57.66 10.44 -39.07
CA VAL A 72 58.38 10.64 -40.33
C VAL A 72 59.56 9.66 -40.41
N VAL A 73 60.01 9.41 -41.66
CA VAL A 73 61.21 8.61 -41.93
C VAL A 73 62.22 9.54 -42.58
N TYR A 74 63.39 9.70 -41.97
CA TYR A 74 64.49 10.47 -42.50
C TYR A 74 65.67 9.56 -42.84
N GLU A 75 66.52 10.03 -43.76
CA GLU A 75 67.63 9.24 -44.32
C GLU A 75 67.19 7.82 -44.81
N ARG A 76 65.95 7.66 -45.22
CA ARG A 76 65.33 6.40 -45.73
C ARG A 76 65.33 5.20 -44.76
N LYS A 77 65.75 5.37 -43.49
CA LYS A 77 65.87 4.25 -42.56
C LYS A 77 65.55 4.55 -41.11
N PHE A 78 65.52 5.83 -40.70
CA PHE A 78 65.28 6.23 -39.32
C PHE A 78 63.91 6.79 -39.12
N TYR A 79 63.27 6.41 -38.01
CA TYR A 79 61.95 6.84 -37.60
C TYR A 79 62.04 7.87 -36.47
N LYS A 80 61.29 8.94 -36.50
CA LYS A 80 61.13 9.93 -35.43
C LYS A 80 59.75 10.59 -35.55
N TYR A 81 59.33 11.32 -34.51
CA TYR A 81 58.24 12.28 -34.61
C TYR A 81 58.69 13.55 -35.34
N ASP A 82 57.81 14.12 -36.17
CA ASP A 82 58.07 15.42 -36.80
C ASP A 82 57.87 16.58 -35.81
N ASP A 83 57.06 16.36 -34.76
CA ASP A 83 56.86 17.21 -33.60
C ASP A 83 57.54 16.60 -32.37
N ASP A 84 58.61 17.22 -31.89
CA ASP A 84 59.40 16.75 -30.76
C ASP A 84 58.60 16.69 -29.43
N ASN A 85 57.48 17.43 -29.31
CA ASN A 85 56.61 17.42 -28.12
C ASN A 85 55.46 16.39 -28.25
N TYR A 86 55.35 15.69 -29.36
CA TYR A 86 54.26 14.73 -29.56
C TYR A 86 54.49 13.45 -28.74
N SER A 87 53.39 12.96 -28.16
CA SER A 87 53.29 11.62 -27.59
C SER A 87 51.86 11.10 -27.72
N ILE A 88 51.71 9.83 -27.95
CA ILE A 88 50.38 9.16 -27.95
C ILE A 88 49.71 9.25 -26.56
N THR A 89 50.48 9.46 -25.52
CA THR A 89 49.97 9.63 -24.14
C THR A 89 49.49 11.07 -23.89
N ASN A 90 49.95 12.04 -24.71
CA ASN A 90 49.55 13.45 -24.68
C ASN A 90 48.52 13.80 -25.77
N SER A 91 48.03 12.78 -26.51
CA SER A 91 47.01 13.00 -27.53
C SER A 91 45.76 13.61 -26.90
N PRO A 92 45.33 14.80 -27.31
CA PRO A 92 44.11 15.37 -26.77
C PRO A 92 42.94 14.43 -27.11
N ILE A 93 42.10 14.14 -26.12
CA ILE A 93 40.84 13.45 -26.35
C ILE A 93 40.12 14.23 -27.44
N SER A 94 39.65 13.56 -28.48
CA SER A 94 38.96 14.26 -29.57
C SER A 94 37.73 14.97 -29.06
N ASN A 95 37.32 16.09 -29.71
CA ASN A 95 36.10 16.80 -29.35
C ASN A 95 34.87 15.89 -29.38
N GLN A 96 34.86 14.87 -30.25
CA GLN A 96 33.79 13.86 -30.29
C GLN A 96 33.81 12.95 -29.07
N ASP A 97 35.00 12.54 -28.57
CA ASP A 97 35.12 11.71 -27.38
C ASP A 97 34.79 12.53 -26.13
N LEU A 98 35.16 13.83 -26.09
CA LEU A 98 34.77 14.75 -25.03
C LEU A 98 33.26 14.93 -24.97
N THR A 99 32.57 15.06 -26.11
CA THR A 99 31.10 15.13 -26.15
C THR A 99 30.47 13.84 -25.63
N LYS A 100 30.93 12.67 -26.07
CA LYS A 100 30.43 11.36 -25.60
C LYS A 100 30.70 11.14 -24.10
N LEU A 101 31.87 11.58 -23.60
CA LEU A 101 32.20 11.54 -22.19
C LEU A 101 31.31 12.49 -21.38
N SER A 102 31.06 13.69 -21.87
CA SER A 102 30.17 14.68 -21.26
C SER A 102 28.73 14.15 -21.18
N GLU A 103 28.23 13.52 -22.26
CA GLU A 103 26.93 12.85 -22.29
C GLU A 103 26.87 11.71 -21.27
N ALA A 104 27.91 10.85 -21.24
CA ALA A 104 27.99 9.74 -20.28
C ALA A 104 28.04 10.22 -18.83
N VAL A 105 28.77 11.31 -18.57
CA VAL A 105 28.88 11.97 -17.26
C VAL A 105 27.55 12.59 -16.84
N SER A 106 26.87 13.29 -17.75
CA SER A 106 25.55 13.85 -17.52
C SER A 106 24.53 12.75 -17.18
N PHE A 107 24.65 11.61 -17.85
CA PHE A 107 23.84 10.43 -17.58
C PHE A 107 24.15 9.83 -16.19
N LEU A 108 25.43 9.65 -15.84
CA LEU A 108 25.87 9.09 -14.55
C LEU A 108 25.52 10.00 -13.36
N LYS A 109 25.55 11.32 -13.52
CA LYS A 109 25.14 12.29 -12.48
C LYS A 109 23.68 12.14 -12.05
N GLN A 110 22.85 11.48 -12.84
CA GLN A 110 21.45 11.27 -12.52
C GLN A 110 21.23 10.09 -11.57
N PHE A 111 22.26 9.23 -11.37
CA PHE A 111 22.26 8.17 -10.37
C PHE A 111 22.77 8.72 -9.03
N GLN A 112 21.95 9.49 -8.32
CA GLN A 112 22.31 9.98 -6.97
C GLN A 112 22.31 8.85 -5.96
N GLY A 113 23.30 8.87 -5.03
CA GLY A 113 23.36 7.99 -3.87
C GLY A 113 24.48 6.97 -3.84
N PHE A 114 25.31 6.86 -4.90
CA PHE A 114 26.52 6.05 -4.86
C PHE A 114 27.75 6.94 -4.84
N SER A 115 28.57 6.91 -3.77
CA SER A 115 29.84 7.64 -3.70
C SER A 115 30.94 7.02 -4.56
N HIS A 116 30.80 5.77 -4.98
CA HIS A 116 31.58 5.26 -6.09
C HIS A 116 31.37 6.10 -7.38
N PHE A 117 30.22 6.73 -7.53
CA PHE A 117 30.01 7.79 -8.51
C PHE A 117 30.58 9.14 -8.04
N ALA A 118 30.92 9.34 -6.78
CA ALA A 118 31.64 10.52 -6.31
C ALA A 118 33.15 10.44 -6.58
N GLU A 119 33.75 9.24 -6.55
CA GLU A 119 35.11 9.03 -7.11
C GLU A 119 35.11 9.13 -8.63
N LEU A 120 34.08 8.61 -9.31
CA LEU A 120 33.75 8.97 -10.69
C LEU A 120 33.42 10.44 -10.80
N GLY A 121 32.75 11.07 -9.83
CA GLY A 121 32.49 12.50 -9.74
C GLY A 121 33.78 13.33 -9.69
N SER A 122 34.82 12.89 -8.98
CA SER A 122 36.15 13.52 -9.01
C SER A 122 36.90 13.26 -10.33
N MET A 123 36.73 12.11 -10.96
CA MET A 123 37.18 11.84 -12.33
C MET A 123 36.34 12.62 -13.34
N VAL A 124 35.04 12.68 -13.14
CA VAL A 124 34.07 13.48 -13.91
C VAL A 124 34.38 14.95 -13.75
N GLN A 125 34.69 15.44 -12.54
CA GLN A 125 35.09 16.81 -12.28
C GLN A 125 36.44 17.13 -12.94
N LYS A 126 37.41 16.22 -12.92
CA LYS A 126 38.67 16.37 -13.66
C LYS A 126 38.47 16.30 -15.18
N LEU A 127 37.52 15.53 -15.66
CA LEU A 127 37.10 15.50 -17.06
C LEU A 127 36.29 16.75 -17.42
N GLU A 128 35.42 17.22 -16.53
CA GLU A 128 34.68 18.48 -16.66
C GLU A 128 35.64 19.67 -16.64
N ASP A 129 36.62 19.73 -15.75
CA ASP A 129 37.63 20.81 -15.76
C ASP A 129 38.42 20.83 -17.07
N HIS A 130 38.59 19.68 -17.73
CA HIS A 130 39.15 19.62 -19.10
C HIS A 130 38.14 20.00 -20.20
N VAL A 131 36.85 19.77 -20.01
CA VAL A 131 35.75 20.09 -20.95
C VAL A 131 35.22 21.52 -20.71
N TYR A 132 35.27 22.04 -19.47
CA TYR A 132 34.67 23.31 -19.04
C TYR A 132 35.42 24.56 -19.52
N THR A 133 36.54 24.43 -20.21
CA THR A 133 37.13 25.57 -20.92
C THR A 133 36.31 26.04 -22.14
N GLN A 134 35.24 25.31 -22.50
CA GLN A 134 34.25 25.72 -23.50
C GLN A 134 32.82 25.43 -23.07
N LYS A 135 32.26 26.36 -22.29
CA LYS A 135 30.84 26.61 -22.00
C LYS A 135 29.74 25.90 -22.75
N THR A 136 28.74 25.47 -22.02
CA THR A 136 27.40 26.09 -21.99
C THR A 136 26.55 25.53 -20.84
N GLN A 137 25.71 26.35 -20.20
CA GLN A 137 24.61 25.92 -19.35
C GLN A 137 23.57 25.20 -20.25
N GLU A 138 23.86 23.98 -20.65
CA GLU A 138 22.88 23.16 -21.36
C GLU A 138 21.86 22.63 -20.35
N LYS A 139 20.58 22.89 -20.64
CA LYS A 139 19.46 22.30 -19.95
C LYS A 139 19.55 20.80 -20.10
N ALA A 140 19.26 20.05 -19.01
CA ALA A 140 19.19 18.59 -19.07
C ALA A 140 18.24 18.16 -20.21
N LEU A 141 18.76 17.40 -21.16
CA LEU A 141 17.96 16.87 -22.29
C LEU A 141 17.26 15.54 -21.89
N ILE A 142 17.70 14.91 -20.82
CA ILE A 142 17.10 13.70 -20.25
C ILE A 142 16.83 14.00 -18.78
N ASP A 143 15.61 13.76 -18.34
CA ASP A 143 15.19 13.89 -16.95
C ASP A 143 14.71 12.53 -16.44
N PHE A 144 15.32 12.04 -15.36
CA PHE A 144 14.89 10.83 -14.67
C PHE A 144 14.06 11.23 -13.45
N GLU A 145 13.06 10.43 -13.14
CA GLU A 145 12.28 10.61 -11.91
C GLU A 145 13.22 10.64 -10.70
N LYS A 146 13.28 11.79 -10.03
CA LYS A 146 14.10 12.02 -8.82
C LYS A 146 13.22 12.31 -7.64
N ASN A 147 13.63 11.82 -6.49
CA ASN A 147 13.04 12.19 -5.21
C ASN A 147 14.14 12.72 -4.28
N ASP A 148 14.28 14.04 -4.22
CA ASP A 148 15.32 14.70 -3.42
C ASP A 148 15.15 14.50 -1.91
N ASN A 149 13.95 14.05 -1.48
CA ASN A 149 13.65 13.75 -0.07
C ASN A 149 13.81 12.27 0.29
N LEU A 150 14.42 11.47 -0.57
CA LEU A 150 14.61 10.05 -0.31
C LEU A 150 15.63 9.84 0.82
N LYS A 151 15.20 9.11 1.86
CA LYS A 151 16.02 8.77 3.02
C LYS A 151 16.74 7.44 2.82
N GLY A 152 17.91 7.28 3.49
CA GLY A 152 18.66 6.04 3.49
C GLY A 152 19.67 5.90 2.35
N LEU A 153 19.77 6.90 1.46
CA LEU A 153 20.77 6.92 0.38
C LEU A 153 22.19 6.97 0.93
N GLU A 154 22.40 7.58 2.09
CA GLU A 154 23.67 7.68 2.81
C GLU A 154 24.27 6.33 3.17
N TYR A 155 23.46 5.27 3.24
CA TYR A 155 23.92 3.91 3.55
C TYR A 155 24.31 3.09 2.31
N LEU A 156 24.00 3.55 1.11
CA LEU A 156 24.16 2.75 -0.13
C LEU A 156 25.59 2.24 -0.33
N ASP A 157 26.56 3.15 -0.24
CA ASP A 157 27.95 2.82 -0.48
C ASP A 157 28.53 1.88 0.56
N GLN A 158 28.23 2.17 1.83
CA GLN A 158 28.66 1.35 2.93
C GLN A 158 28.11 -0.08 2.80
N LEU A 159 26.81 -0.19 2.48
CA LEU A 159 26.16 -1.48 2.26
C LEU A 159 26.71 -2.20 1.03
N TYR A 160 27.00 -1.49 -0.05
CA TYR A 160 27.62 -2.06 -1.24
C TYR A 160 28.99 -2.65 -0.93
N GLN A 161 29.83 -1.94 -0.15
CA GLN A 161 31.13 -2.45 0.28
C GLN A 161 31.01 -3.69 1.16
N PHE A 162 30.05 -3.74 2.08
CA PHE A 162 29.80 -4.92 2.91
C PHE A 162 29.37 -6.15 2.09
N ILE A 163 28.55 -5.95 1.04
CA ILE A 163 28.18 -7.02 0.12
C ILE A 163 29.41 -7.55 -0.63
N LEU A 164 30.23 -6.65 -1.20
CA LEU A 164 31.44 -7.04 -1.95
C LEU A 164 32.43 -7.81 -1.09
N LYS A 165 32.65 -7.35 0.15
CA LYS A 165 33.59 -7.98 1.10
C LYS A 165 33.01 -9.20 1.79
N LYS A 166 31.73 -9.55 1.53
CA LYS A 166 30.99 -10.61 2.24
C LYS A 166 31.16 -10.45 3.75
N GLN A 167 30.82 -9.28 4.27
CA GLN A 167 31.00 -8.95 5.69
C GLN A 167 29.64 -8.88 6.39
N ALA A 168 29.54 -9.52 7.57
CA ALA A 168 28.41 -9.37 8.46
C ALA A 168 28.39 -7.98 9.09
N ILE A 169 27.20 -7.43 9.30
CA ILE A 169 26.99 -6.11 9.86
C ILE A 169 26.00 -6.15 11.03
N GLU A 170 26.07 -5.17 11.89
CA GLU A 170 25.04 -4.86 12.87
C GLU A 170 24.17 -3.72 12.36
N ILE A 171 22.86 -3.94 12.25
CA ILE A 171 21.89 -2.94 11.81
C ILE A 171 20.95 -2.60 12.96
N THR A 172 20.84 -1.31 13.31
CA THR A 172 19.75 -0.79 14.11
C THR A 172 18.65 -0.32 13.18
N TYR A 173 17.46 -0.92 13.32
CA TYR A 173 16.34 -0.79 12.39
C TYR A 173 15.01 -0.56 13.13
N GLN A 174 14.19 0.38 12.63
CA GLN A 174 12.84 0.59 13.13
C GLN A 174 11.81 0.53 12.01
N SER A 175 11.03 -0.54 11.95
CA SER A 175 9.92 -0.59 11.00
C SER A 175 8.81 0.39 11.40
N PHE A 176 8.05 0.92 10.43
CA PHE A 176 6.94 1.86 10.73
C PHE A 176 5.84 1.30 11.65
N LYS A 177 5.79 -0.02 11.83
CA LYS A 177 4.85 -0.69 12.72
C LYS A 177 5.43 -1.00 14.10
N ALA A 178 6.76 -0.90 14.26
CA ALA A 178 7.44 -1.21 15.51
C ALA A 178 7.39 -0.01 16.47
N ARG A 179 7.11 -0.28 17.75
CA ARG A 179 7.12 0.75 18.79
C ARG A 179 8.53 1.16 19.19
N GLN A 180 9.49 0.26 19.03
CA GLN A 180 10.89 0.45 19.42
C GLN A 180 11.81 -0.03 18.29
N GLU A 181 13.01 0.53 18.24
CA GLU A 181 14.10 0.07 17.38
C GLU A 181 14.61 -1.31 17.81
N SER A 182 15.24 -2.00 16.91
CA SER A 182 15.88 -3.30 17.17
C SER A 182 17.23 -3.37 16.49
N THR A 183 18.25 -3.82 17.23
CA THR A 183 19.59 -4.04 16.71
C THR A 183 19.83 -5.54 16.54
N PHE A 184 20.36 -5.91 15.39
CA PHE A 184 20.62 -7.32 15.06
C PHE A 184 21.72 -7.47 14.01
N THR A 185 22.38 -8.63 14.04
CA THR A 185 23.34 -9.00 12.99
C THR A 185 22.61 -9.29 11.68
N TYR A 186 23.17 -8.81 10.58
CA TYR A 186 22.61 -9.00 9.25
C TYR A 186 23.71 -9.34 8.24
N HIS A 187 23.41 -10.28 7.32
CA HIS A 187 24.30 -10.75 6.28
C HIS A 187 23.79 -10.25 4.94
N PRO A 188 24.33 -9.13 4.41
CA PRO A 188 23.79 -8.48 3.21
C PRO A 188 24.21 -9.20 1.94
N TYR A 189 23.26 -9.39 0.99
CA TYR A 189 23.48 -10.12 -0.27
C TYR A 189 23.29 -9.25 -1.51
N LEU A 190 22.31 -8.34 -1.49
CA LEU A 190 21.90 -7.57 -2.66
C LEU A 190 21.30 -6.23 -2.26
N LEU A 191 21.62 -5.16 -2.97
CA LEU A 191 20.87 -3.92 -2.98
C LEU A 191 19.85 -3.95 -4.10
N LYS A 192 18.58 -3.68 -3.78
CA LYS A 192 17.45 -3.68 -4.70
C LYS A 192 16.77 -2.32 -4.70
N GLU A 193 16.71 -1.68 -5.87
CA GLU A 193 15.87 -0.50 -6.06
C GLU A 193 14.48 -0.92 -6.57
N PHE A 194 13.43 -0.30 -6.02
CA PHE A 194 12.07 -0.40 -6.53
C PHE A 194 11.30 0.92 -6.32
N ARG A 195 10.94 1.57 -7.40
CA ARG A 195 10.19 2.84 -7.41
C ARG A 195 10.86 3.92 -6.55
N ASN A 196 12.11 4.16 -6.83
CA ASN A 196 12.98 5.12 -6.13
C ASN A 196 13.23 4.80 -4.64
N ARG A 197 12.82 3.64 -4.11
CA ARG A 197 13.17 3.21 -2.77
C ARG A 197 14.17 2.07 -2.81
N TRP A 198 15.20 2.16 -1.97
CA TRP A 198 16.23 1.16 -1.86
C TRP A 198 15.99 0.18 -0.73
N PHE A 199 16.37 -1.05 -0.97
CA PHE A 199 16.26 -2.16 -0.03
C PHE A 199 17.58 -2.92 0.02
N ILE A 200 17.97 -3.35 1.24
CA ILE A 200 19.01 -4.35 1.42
C ILE A 200 18.37 -5.72 1.64
N VAL A 201 18.84 -6.70 0.91
CA VAL A 201 18.36 -8.07 0.91
C VAL A 201 19.40 -8.95 1.54
N GLY A 202 19.02 -9.83 2.46
CA GLY A 202 19.94 -10.70 3.16
C GLY A 202 19.27 -11.53 4.25
N LYS A 203 20.04 -12.00 5.22
CA LYS A 203 19.58 -12.83 6.34
C LYS A 203 20.04 -12.29 7.68
N ARG A 204 19.27 -12.58 8.73
CA ARG A 204 19.70 -12.33 10.11
C ARG A 204 20.48 -13.51 10.68
N LYS A 205 20.09 -14.75 10.35
CA LYS A 205 20.70 -16.01 10.80
C LYS A 205 20.63 -17.06 9.70
N ALA A 206 21.50 -18.04 9.74
CA ALA A 206 21.56 -19.13 8.76
C ALA A 206 20.22 -19.88 8.60
N ALA A 207 19.52 -20.13 9.71
CA ALA A 207 18.24 -20.85 9.73
C ALA A 207 17.01 -19.99 9.35
N GLU A 208 17.16 -18.67 9.22
CA GLU A 208 16.06 -17.77 8.86
C GLU A 208 15.96 -17.59 7.33
N GLY A 209 14.78 -17.24 6.84
CA GLY A 209 14.56 -16.88 5.44
C GLY A 209 15.20 -15.55 5.04
N ILE A 210 15.21 -15.27 3.75
CA ILE A 210 15.65 -13.98 3.19
C ILE A 210 14.72 -12.86 3.70
N MET A 211 15.31 -11.77 4.11
CA MET A 211 14.63 -10.59 4.61
C MET A 211 15.02 -9.36 3.78
N ASN A 212 14.05 -8.54 3.44
CA ASN A 212 14.24 -7.26 2.77
C ASN A 212 14.06 -6.13 3.77
N LEU A 213 15.06 -5.28 3.92
CA LEU A 213 15.02 -4.10 4.80
C LEU A 213 15.07 -2.84 3.93
N ALA A 214 14.12 -1.95 4.10
CA ALA A 214 14.12 -0.66 3.41
C ALA A 214 15.15 0.27 4.06
N LEU A 215 16.00 0.90 3.26
CA LEU A 215 17.10 1.73 3.75
C LEU A 215 16.61 2.96 4.53
N ASP A 216 15.45 3.50 4.16
CA ASP A 216 14.81 4.65 4.83
C ASP A 216 14.39 4.40 6.30
N ARG A 217 14.56 3.17 6.78
CA ARG A 217 14.24 2.74 8.15
C ARG A 217 15.45 2.26 8.93
N ILE A 218 16.63 2.35 8.35
CA ILE A 218 17.89 2.10 9.02
C ILE A 218 18.23 3.32 9.86
N ILE A 219 18.59 3.10 11.13
CA ILE A 219 19.01 4.14 12.06
C ILE A 219 20.54 4.22 12.08
N SER A 220 21.20 3.06 12.13
CA SER A 220 22.65 2.97 12.09
C SER A 220 23.14 1.63 11.57
N ILE A 221 24.37 1.61 11.06
CA ILE A 221 25.07 0.42 10.59
C ILE A 221 26.47 0.41 11.20
N ALA A 222 26.88 -0.75 11.70
CA ALA A 222 28.23 -1.00 12.19
C ALA A 222 28.76 -2.34 11.62
N THR A 223 30.06 -2.52 11.63
CA THR A 223 30.68 -3.82 11.32
C THR A 223 30.38 -4.81 12.42
N SER A 224 30.11 -6.07 12.07
CA SER A 224 29.97 -7.17 13.02
C SER A 224 31.22 -8.05 12.99
N GLU A 225 31.63 -8.53 14.18
CA GLU A 225 32.69 -9.52 14.30
C GLU A 225 32.24 -10.96 13.98
N ARG A 226 30.93 -11.14 13.76
CA ARG A 226 30.37 -12.46 13.44
C ARG A 226 30.77 -12.91 12.04
N GLU A 227 30.96 -14.21 11.90
CA GLU A 227 31.23 -14.82 10.60
C GLU A 227 30.07 -14.58 9.63
N TYR A 228 30.40 -14.25 8.39
CA TYR A 228 29.42 -14.02 7.34
C TYR A 228 28.73 -15.33 6.90
N VAL A 229 27.43 -15.35 6.92
CA VAL A 229 26.61 -16.48 6.46
C VAL A 229 26.20 -16.24 5.02
N SER A 230 26.68 -17.08 4.11
CA SER A 230 26.21 -17.13 2.72
C SER A 230 25.00 -18.05 2.61
N ASP A 231 24.14 -17.79 1.61
CA ASP A 231 23.03 -18.69 1.25
C ASP A 231 23.26 -19.25 -0.15
N ALA A 232 23.56 -20.54 -0.25
CA ALA A 232 23.79 -21.21 -1.52
C ALA A 232 22.54 -21.22 -2.43
N ASN A 233 21.36 -21.10 -1.85
CA ASN A 233 20.08 -21.08 -2.58
C ASN A 233 19.67 -19.67 -3.02
N PHE A 234 20.35 -18.63 -2.56
CA PHE A 234 20.06 -17.26 -2.98
C PHE A 234 20.73 -16.94 -4.31
N ASN A 235 19.90 -16.62 -5.31
CA ASN A 235 20.37 -16.15 -6.60
C ASN A 235 19.72 -14.80 -6.91
N SER A 236 20.50 -13.74 -6.90
CA SER A 236 20.04 -12.37 -7.14
C SER A 236 19.31 -12.19 -8.47
N ASN A 237 19.67 -12.98 -9.51
CA ASN A 237 19.05 -12.90 -10.84
C ASN A 237 17.68 -13.56 -10.91
N THR A 238 17.36 -14.46 -9.99
CA THR A 238 16.11 -15.23 -10.03
C THR A 238 15.20 -14.97 -8.85
N TYR A 239 15.72 -14.43 -7.75
CA TYR A 239 14.97 -14.23 -6.50
C TYR A 239 13.66 -13.45 -6.68
N TYR A 240 13.66 -12.43 -7.52
CA TYR A 240 12.49 -11.59 -7.78
C TYR A 240 11.66 -12.02 -8.99
N LYS A 241 12.06 -13.08 -9.69
CA LYS A 241 11.36 -13.51 -10.92
C LYS A 241 9.90 -13.94 -10.70
N GLN A 242 9.54 -14.30 -9.48
CA GLN A 242 8.20 -14.79 -9.18
C GLN A 242 7.29 -13.75 -8.53
N ALA A 243 7.76 -12.52 -8.43
CA ALA A 243 7.01 -11.48 -7.70
C ALA A 243 7.12 -10.12 -8.38
N ILE A 244 6.09 -9.32 -8.25
CA ILE A 244 6.14 -7.89 -8.59
C ILE A 244 6.75 -7.17 -7.38
N GLY A 245 7.76 -6.31 -7.62
CA GLY A 245 8.35 -5.47 -6.58
C GLY A 245 9.36 -6.19 -5.69
N VAL A 246 9.24 -6.01 -4.38
CA VAL A 246 10.25 -6.42 -3.39
C VAL A 246 9.74 -7.39 -2.33
N SER A 247 8.44 -7.62 -2.24
CA SER A 247 7.84 -8.54 -1.27
C SER A 247 7.80 -9.95 -1.84
N VAL A 248 8.82 -10.75 -1.55
CA VAL A 248 8.91 -12.16 -1.94
C VAL A 248 8.66 -13.04 -0.71
N SER A 249 7.75 -14.00 -0.83
CA SER A 249 7.51 -15.01 0.20
C SER A 249 8.24 -16.30 -0.14
N PRO A 250 9.07 -16.84 0.76
CA PRO A 250 9.75 -18.11 0.51
C PRO A 250 8.81 -19.32 0.57
N THR A 251 7.61 -19.14 1.13
CA THR A 251 6.64 -20.23 1.39
C THR A 251 5.45 -20.24 0.43
N LEU A 252 5.25 -19.18 -0.33
CA LEU A 252 4.12 -19.06 -1.26
C LEU A 252 4.62 -19.27 -2.70
N PRO A 253 4.10 -20.26 -3.42
CA PRO A 253 4.40 -20.39 -4.84
C PRO A 253 3.75 -19.26 -5.63
N PRO A 254 4.22 -19.01 -6.87
CA PRO A 254 3.48 -18.17 -7.82
C PRO A 254 2.13 -18.81 -8.15
N GLU A 255 1.14 -17.98 -8.41
CA GLU A 255 -0.21 -18.39 -8.82
C GLU A 255 -0.54 -17.77 -10.17
N ASP A 256 -1.41 -18.45 -10.93
CA ASP A 256 -1.97 -17.90 -12.16
C ASP A 256 -3.01 -16.82 -11.83
N VAL A 257 -2.69 -15.58 -12.19
CA VAL A 257 -3.55 -14.43 -12.01
C VAL A 257 -4.17 -14.04 -13.34
N LEU A 258 -5.49 -14.01 -13.43
CA LEU A 258 -6.24 -13.53 -14.59
C LEU A 258 -6.86 -12.17 -14.27
N LEU A 259 -6.55 -11.18 -15.11
CA LEU A 259 -7.03 -9.82 -14.99
C LEU A 259 -7.73 -9.40 -16.28
N TYR A 260 -8.90 -8.79 -16.16
CA TYR A 260 -9.56 -8.12 -17.27
C TYR A 260 -9.26 -6.62 -17.19
N VAL A 261 -8.74 -6.06 -18.27
CA VAL A 261 -8.38 -4.63 -18.39
C VAL A 261 -9.25 -4.02 -19.47
N ASN A 262 -9.96 -2.94 -19.14
CA ASN A 262 -10.84 -2.28 -20.10
C ASN A 262 -10.07 -1.63 -21.26
N HIS A 263 -10.75 -1.31 -22.36
CA HIS A 263 -10.14 -0.80 -23.59
C HIS A 263 -9.35 0.51 -23.41
N LYS A 264 -9.68 1.34 -22.42
CA LYS A 264 -8.96 2.60 -22.13
C LYS A 264 -7.59 2.36 -21.53
N HIS A 265 -7.46 1.35 -20.66
CA HIS A 265 -6.23 1.04 -19.93
C HIS A 265 -5.42 -0.09 -20.58
N ALA A 266 -6.03 -0.88 -21.46
CA ALA A 266 -5.37 -2.00 -22.13
C ALA A 266 -4.08 -1.60 -22.87
N PRO A 267 -4.01 -0.50 -23.65
CA PRO A 267 -2.77 -0.11 -24.32
C PRO A 267 -1.61 0.12 -23.35
N TYR A 268 -1.86 0.76 -22.21
CA TYR A 268 -0.83 1.03 -21.20
C TYR A 268 -0.31 -0.24 -20.55
N VAL A 269 -1.18 -1.19 -20.23
CA VAL A 269 -0.80 -2.47 -19.60
C VAL A 269 -0.10 -3.39 -20.59
N LEU A 270 -0.44 -3.34 -21.87
CA LEU A 270 0.20 -4.14 -22.90
C LEU A 270 1.58 -3.59 -23.31
N THR A 271 1.76 -2.27 -23.30
CA THR A 271 3.04 -1.63 -23.64
C THR A 271 4.00 -1.56 -22.46
N LYS A 272 3.49 -1.55 -21.22
CA LYS A 272 4.27 -1.66 -19.98
C LYS A 272 3.70 -2.79 -19.12
N PRO A 273 4.08 -4.05 -19.40
CA PRO A 273 3.59 -5.21 -18.64
C PRO A 273 3.89 -5.12 -17.14
N PHE A 274 2.98 -5.59 -16.31
CA PHE A 274 3.19 -5.66 -14.86
C PHE A 274 4.34 -6.61 -14.48
N HIS A 275 4.50 -7.67 -15.27
CA HIS A 275 5.49 -8.70 -15.04
C HIS A 275 5.90 -9.36 -16.36
N TYR A 276 7.12 -9.91 -16.44
CA TYR A 276 7.63 -10.56 -17.66
C TYR A 276 6.81 -11.80 -18.07
N SER A 277 6.10 -12.45 -17.13
CA SER A 277 5.21 -13.58 -17.42
C SER A 277 3.86 -13.16 -18.01
N GLN A 278 3.60 -11.86 -18.17
CA GLN A 278 2.33 -11.37 -18.69
C GLN A 278 2.07 -11.85 -20.12
N LYS A 279 0.88 -12.42 -20.34
CA LYS A 279 0.42 -12.85 -21.66
C LYS A 279 -1.01 -12.34 -21.89
N GLU A 280 -1.31 -11.93 -23.11
CA GLU A 280 -2.70 -11.71 -23.55
C GLU A 280 -3.37 -13.07 -23.75
N VAL A 281 -4.51 -13.27 -23.12
CA VAL A 281 -5.29 -14.52 -23.19
C VAL A 281 -6.45 -14.39 -24.17
N SER A 282 -7.16 -13.27 -24.10
CA SER A 282 -8.29 -12.98 -24.97
C SER A 282 -8.53 -11.48 -25.07
N ARG A 283 -9.26 -11.08 -26.13
CA ARG A 283 -9.65 -9.70 -26.38
C ARG A 283 -11.09 -9.66 -26.86
N ASP A 284 -11.83 -8.67 -26.39
CA ASP A 284 -13.16 -8.35 -26.85
C ASP A 284 -13.28 -6.85 -27.21
N ASN A 285 -14.49 -6.40 -27.56
CA ASN A 285 -14.73 -4.99 -27.91
C ASN A 285 -14.59 -4.02 -26.73
N TYR A 286 -14.52 -4.51 -25.50
CA TYR A 286 -14.53 -3.71 -24.27
C TYR A 286 -13.17 -3.74 -23.53
N GLY A 287 -12.29 -4.71 -23.86
CA GLY A 287 -11.02 -4.84 -23.20
C GLY A 287 -10.22 -6.08 -23.54
N VAL A 288 -9.24 -6.38 -22.71
CA VAL A 288 -8.36 -7.55 -22.84
C VAL A 288 -8.30 -8.33 -21.54
N THR A 289 -8.20 -9.65 -21.64
CA THR A 289 -7.86 -10.52 -20.52
C THR A 289 -6.38 -10.86 -20.62
N ILE A 290 -5.64 -10.62 -19.55
CA ILE A 290 -4.23 -10.97 -19.41
C ILE A 290 -4.04 -12.00 -18.31
N SER A 291 -3.01 -12.84 -18.45
CA SER A 291 -2.54 -13.76 -17.42
C SER A 291 -1.17 -13.36 -16.92
N LEU A 292 -0.92 -13.62 -15.64
CA LEU A 292 0.37 -13.44 -14.96
C LEU A 292 0.63 -14.68 -14.11
N GLU A 293 1.88 -15.14 -14.03
CA GLU A 293 2.32 -16.15 -13.08
C GLU A 293 3.19 -15.47 -12.02
N VAL A 294 2.60 -15.12 -10.87
CA VAL A 294 3.24 -14.31 -9.82
C VAL A 294 2.76 -14.67 -8.42
N GLN A 295 3.60 -14.41 -7.42
CA GLN A 295 3.18 -14.45 -6.02
C GLN A 295 2.16 -13.35 -5.72
N LEU A 296 1.12 -13.69 -4.96
CA LEU A 296 0.14 -12.71 -4.50
C LEU A 296 0.75 -11.89 -3.37
N ASN A 297 1.17 -10.68 -3.67
CA ASN A 297 1.81 -9.76 -2.72
C ASN A 297 1.18 -8.36 -2.74
N PHE A 298 1.65 -7.51 -1.84
CA PHE A 298 1.14 -6.14 -1.70
C PHE A 298 1.37 -5.30 -2.96
N GLU A 299 2.49 -5.48 -3.65
CA GLU A 299 2.84 -4.72 -4.85
C GLU A 299 1.90 -5.06 -6.01
N LEU A 300 1.56 -6.34 -6.22
CA LEU A 300 0.55 -6.74 -7.19
C LEU A 300 -0.82 -6.09 -6.88
N GLU A 301 -1.26 -6.15 -5.62
CA GLU A 301 -2.52 -5.51 -5.22
C GLU A 301 -2.48 -4.00 -5.45
N LYS A 302 -1.34 -3.34 -5.20
CA LYS A 302 -1.15 -1.90 -5.45
C LYS A 302 -1.22 -1.55 -6.93
N GLU A 303 -0.62 -2.35 -7.82
CA GLU A 303 -0.72 -2.15 -9.27
C GLU A 303 -2.18 -2.25 -9.74
N ILE A 304 -2.90 -3.27 -9.28
CA ILE A 304 -4.32 -3.46 -9.62
C ILE A 304 -5.16 -2.27 -9.11
N LEU A 305 -5.00 -1.88 -7.85
CA LEU A 305 -5.73 -0.76 -7.26
C LEU A 305 -5.40 0.58 -7.91
N GLY A 306 -4.19 0.74 -8.44
CA GLY A 306 -3.74 1.94 -9.14
C GLY A 306 -4.49 2.22 -10.46
N LEU A 307 -5.10 1.19 -11.07
CA LEU A 307 -5.94 1.34 -12.26
C LEU A 307 -7.44 1.52 -11.94
N GLY A 308 -7.81 1.47 -10.66
CA GLY A 308 -9.18 1.70 -10.20
C GLY A 308 -10.21 0.83 -10.94
N GLU A 309 -11.20 1.48 -11.56
CA GLU A 309 -12.25 0.82 -12.34
C GLU A 309 -11.77 0.25 -13.70
N GLY A 310 -10.54 0.57 -14.09
CA GLY A 310 -9.93 0.14 -15.35
C GLY A 310 -9.56 -1.33 -15.40
N ILE A 311 -9.49 -2.00 -14.26
CA ILE A 311 -9.03 -3.38 -14.13
C ILE A 311 -9.94 -4.20 -13.21
N LYS A 312 -10.11 -5.48 -13.53
CA LYS A 312 -10.90 -6.42 -12.75
C LYS A 312 -10.16 -7.73 -12.56
N VAL A 313 -10.05 -8.20 -11.34
CA VAL A 313 -9.52 -9.54 -11.04
C VAL A 313 -10.58 -10.59 -11.40
N ILE A 314 -10.22 -11.53 -12.30
CA ILE A 314 -11.03 -12.68 -12.65
C ILE A 314 -10.68 -13.84 -11.72
N ALA A 315 -9.38 -14.15 -11.60
CA ALA A 315 -8.84 -15.21 -10.76
C ALA A 315 -7.46 -14.78 -10.18
N PRO A 316 -7.00 -15.36 -9.06
CA PRO A 316 -7.71 -16.30 -8.20
C PRO A 316 -8.74 -15.59 -7.28
N GLU A 317 -9.72 -16.34 -6.76
CA GLU A 317 -10.81 -15.78 -5.93
C GLU A 317 -10.29 -15.11 -4.64
N ARG A 318 -9.15 -15.59 -4.09
CA ARG A 318 -8.50 -14.97 -2.94
C ARG A 318 -8.07 -13.53 -3.25
N LEU A 319 -7.39 -13.30 -4.38
CA LEU A 319 -6.96 -11.96 -4.80
C LEU A 319 -8.16 -11.06 -5.08
N LYS A 320 -9.16 -11.57 -5.80
CA LYS A 320 -10.41 -10.85 -6.11
C LYS A 320 -11.12 -10.38 -4.84
N ARG A 321 -11.20 -11.24 -3.82
CA ARG A 321 -11.78 -10.88 -2.52
C ARG A 321 -10.97 -9.78 -1.84
N ASN A 322 -9.62 -9.90 -1.78
CA ASN A 322 -8.76 -8.90 -1.16
C ASN A 322 -8.90 -7.52 -1.83
N ILE A 323 -8.86 -7.47 -3.16
CA ILE A 323 -9.03 -6.21 -3.91
C ILE A 323 -10.41 -5.61 -3.64
N LYS A 324 -11.47 -6.42 -3.67
CA LYS A 324 -12.83 -5.97 -3.39
C LYS A 324 -12.97 -5.40 -1.97
N GLU A 325 -12.35 -6.03 -0.97
CA GLU A 325 -12.34 -5.52 0.41
C GLU A 325 -11.63 -4.18 0.52
N ARG A 326 -10.46 -4.03 -0.09
CA ARG A 326 -9.72 -2.77 -0.09
C ARG A 326 -10.47 -1.64 -0.80
N LEU A 327 -11.17 -1.94 -1.89
CA LEU A 327 -12.02 -0.96 -2.58
C LEU A 327 -13.20 -0.52 -1.69
N TYR A 328 -13.81 -1.44 -0.95
CA TYR A 328 -14.84 -1.08 0.03
C TYR A 328 -14.28 -0.22 1.16
N ASP A 329 -13.13 -0.59 1.73
CA ASP A 329 -12.48 0.20 2.77
C ASP A 329 -12.14 1.62 2.26
N ALA A 330 -11.73 1.75 1.00
CA ALA A 330 -11.49 3.05 0.38
C ALA A 330 -12.77 3.89 0.25
N VAL A 331 -13.87 3.30 -0.23
CA VAL A 331 -15.18 3.98 -0.31
C VAL A 331 -15.63 4.40 1.08
N ASP A 332 -15.56 3.48 2.06
CA ASP A 332 -15.94 3.76 3.44
C ASP A 332 -15.13 4.93 4.05
N ALA A 333 -13.84 5.06 3.69
CA ALA A 333 -13.00 6.16 4.16
C ALA A 333 -13.49 7.55 3.68
N TYR A 334 -14.11 7.63 2.51
CA TYR A 334 -14.72 8.87 2.00
C TYR A 334 -16.13 9.12 2.55
N GLU A 335 -16.89 8.05 2.85
CA GLU A 335 -18.30 8.13 3.24
C GLU A 335 -18.51 8.33 4.75
N THR A 336 -17.54 8.02 5.61
CA THR A 336 -17.71 7.95 7.08
C THR A 336 -17.32 9.20 7.85
N GLU A 337 -17.14 10.35 7.23
CA GLU A 337 -16.89 11.60 7.97
C GLU A 337 -18.17 12.12 8.66
N ILE A 338 -18.32 11.73 9.94
CA ILE A 338 -19.32 12.31 10.82
C ILE A 338 -18.80 13.62 11.38
N THR A 339 -19.33 14.73 10.89
CA THR A 339 -18.96 16.05 11.37
C THR A 339 -19.74 16.43 12.65
N ASP A 340 -19.15 17.28 13.51
CA ASP A 340 -19.84 17.82 14.69
C ASP A 340 -21.14 18.55 14.32
N LYS A 341 -21.22 19.13 13.12
CA LYS A 341 -22.42 19.75 12.58
C LYS A 341 -23.54 18.73 12.40
N ASN A 342 -23.21 17.55 11.85
CA ASN A 342 -24.19 16.47 11.65
C ASN A 342 -24.68 15.94 12.99
N LEU A 343 -23.80 15.76 13.98
CA LEU A 343 -24.14 15.31 15.31
C LEU A 343 -25.05 16.29 16.03
N LYS A 344 -24.75 17.59 16.02
CA LYS A 344 -25.60 18.64 16.61
C LYS A 344 -26.97 18.72 15.92
N THR A 345 -27.00 18.55 14.59
CA THR A 345 -28.23 18.57 13.81
C THR A 345 -29.14 17.40 14.16
N ILE A 346 -28.60 16.19 14.30
CA ILE A 346 -29.43 15.02 14.63
C ILE A 346 -29.94 15.06 16.07
N ALA A 347 -29.13 15.52 17.03
CA ALA A 347 -29.54 15.70 18.41
C ALA A 347 -30.71 16.68 18.50
N LYS A 348 -30.64 17.84 17.83
CA LYS A 348 -31.75 18.80 17.74
C LYS A 348 -32.99 18.20 17.07
N ARG A 349 -32.85 17.41 16.01
CA ARG A 349 -33.99 16.73 15.37
C ARG A 349 -34.67 15.73 16.29
N LEU A 350 -33.87 14.95 17.03
CA LEU A 350 -34.41 14.01 18.02
C LEU A 350 -35.23 14.74 19.08
N GLU A 351 -34.75 15.86 19.56
CA GLU A 351 -35.44 16.67 20.59
C GLU A 351 -36.73 17.29 20.05
N HIS A 352 -36.70 17.93 18.88
CA HIS A 352 -37.85 18.69 18.37
C HIS A 352 -38.85 17.86 17.56
N LYS A 353 -38.38 16.83 16.84
CA LYS A 353 -39.21 15.99 15.95
C LYS A 353 -39.48 14.60 16.50
N GLY A 354 -38.76 14.19 17.54
CA GLY A 354 -38.81 12.84 18.10
C GLY A 354 -38.02 11.81 17.36
N PHE A 355 -37.37 12.16 16.23
CA PHE A 355 -36.53 11.28 15.47
C PHE A 355 -35.43 11.99 14.68
N GLY A 356 -34.42 11.22 14.31
CA GLY A 356 -33.35 11.66 13.40
C GLY A 356 -32.76 10.50 12.64
N ILE A 357 -32.23 10.77 11.46
CA ILE A 357 -31.59 9.79 10.60
C ILE A 357 -30.17 10.26 10.30
N LEU A 358 -29.22 9.33 10.39
CA LEU A 358 -27.82 9.56 10.03
C LEU A 358 -27.29 8.34 9.27
N ASN A 359 -26.81 8.56 8.06
CA ASN A 359 -26.18 7.54 7.26
C ASN A 359 -24.71 7.35 7.67
N HIS A 360 -24.11 6.21 7.32
CA HIS A 360 -22.66 5.97 7.44
C HIS A 360 -22.06 6.00 8.86
N ILE A 361 -22.86 5.59 9.88
CA ILE A 361 -22.32 5.33 11.23
C ILE A 361 -21.44 4.08 11.24
N TYR A 362 -21.84 3.08 10.47
CA TYR A 362 -21.12 1.82 10.31
C TYR A 362 -20.65 1.68 8.88
N THR A 363 -19.42 1.19 8.72
CA THR A 363 -18.85 0.89 7.41
C THR A 363 -19.53 -0.33 6.78
N LYS A 364 -19.44 -0.49 5.46
CA LYS A 364 -19.91 -1.72 4.79
C LYS A 364 -19.22 -2.98 5.31
N ARG A 365 -17.99 -2.83 5.80
CA ARG A 365 -17.22 -3.89 6.46
C ARG A 365 -17.82 -4.27 7.81
N ASP A 366 -18.15 -3.28 8.65
CA ASP A 366 -18.77 -3.52 9.96
C ASP A 366 -20.12 -4.22 9.79
N ILE A 367 -20.93 -3.76 8.86
CA ILE A 367 -22.23 -4.37 8.56
C ILE A 367 -22.08 -5.82 8.07
N ARG A 368 -21.12 -6.09 7.19
CA ARG A 368 -20.85 -7.49 6.77
C ARG A 368 -20.45 -8.37 7.95
N LYS A 369 -19.56 -7.89 8.80
CA LYS A 369 -19.16 -8.64 10.01
C LYS A 369 -20.34 -8.92 10.92
N LEU A 370 -21.18 -7.92 11.20
CA LEU A 370 -22.39 -8.09 12.01
C LEU A 370 -23.33 -9.14 11.38
N LYS A 371 -23.64 -9.00 10.09
CA LYS A 371 -24.46 -9.99 9.36
C LYS A 371 -23.91 -11.40 9.49
N THR A 372 -22.63 -11.59 9.23
CA THR A 372 -21.96 -12.90 9.32
C THR A 372 -22.07 -13.48 10.73
N ARG A 373 -21.86 -12.65 11.78
CA ARG A 373 -22.00 -13.10 13.17
C ARG A 373 -23.42 -13.56 13.49
N PHE A 374 -24.44 -12.78 13.10
CA PHE A 374 -25.83 -13.19 13.28
C PHE A 374 -26.18 -14.44 12.48
N ASP A 375 -25.83 -14.51 11.21
CA ASP A 375 -26.09 -15.68 10.37
C ASP A 375 -25.42 -16.96 10.93
N THR A 376 -24.19 -16.83 11.46
CA THR A 376 -23.47 -17.93 12.11
C THR A 376 -24.17 -18.36 13.41
N TYR A 377 -24.56 -17.40 14.25
CA TYR A 377 -25.26 -17.68 15.51
C TYR A 377 -26.56 -18.45 15.28
N PHE A 378 -27.44 -17.94 14.41
CA PHE A 378 -28.72 -18.59 14.12
C PHE A 378 -28.53 -19.99 13.50
N LYS A 379 -27.54 -20.15 12.63
CA LYS A 379 -27.22 -21.47 12.05
C LYS A 379 -26.73 -22.47 13.09
N SER A 380 -25.90 -22.05 14.05
CA SER A 380 -25.35 -22.94 15.09
C SER A 380 -26.35 -23.34 16.15
N HIS A 381 -27.39 -22.51 16.38
CA HIS A 381 -28.43 -22.75 17.40
C HIS A 381 -29.72 -23.32 16.78
N ASN A 382 -29.76 -23.60 15.49
CA ASN A 382 -30.94 -24.02 14.75
C ASN A 382 -32.20 -23.19 15.07
N ASP A 383 -31.98 -21.87 15.29
CA ASP A 383 -33.01 -20.92 15.69
C ASP A 383 -33.44 -20.12 14.46
N GLN A 384 -34.71 -20.20 14.09
CA GLN A 384 -35.30 -19.48 12.97
C GLN A 384 -36.20 -18.32 13.42
N THR A 385 -35.96 -17.77 14.59
CA THR A 385 -36.83 -16.71 15.13
C THR A 385 -36.57 -15.35 14.46
N PHE A 386 -37.68 -14.60 14.26
CA PHE A 386 -37.71 -13.26 13.65
C PHE A 386 -37.12 -12.16 14.51
N GLY A 387 -36.75 -12.47 15.76
CA GLY A 387 -36.22 -11.52 16.70
C GLY A 387 -35.52 -12.17 17.86
N MET A 388 -34.36 -11.64 18.20
CA MET A 388 -33.59 -12.05 19.37
C MET A 388 -33.57 -10.89 20.39
N ARG A 389 -34.02 -11.19 21.61
CA ARG A 389 -33.89 -10.28 22.77
C ARG A 389 -32.57 -10.58 23.49
N GLU A 390 -32.13 -9.62 24.29
CA GLU A 390 -30.89 -9.70 25.07
C GLU A 390 -29.67 -10.05 24.19
N VAL A 391 -29.60 -9.37 23.05
CA VAL A 391 -28.59 -9.64 22.01
C VAL A 391 -27.17 -9.56 22.56
N LEU A 392 -26.86 -8.56 23.39
CA LEU A 392 -25.50 -8.34 23.89
C LEU A 392 -25.09 -9.32 25.00
N LYS A 393 -26.07 -9.97 25.66
CA LYS A 393 -25.81 -11.11 26.57
C LYS A 393 -25.52 -12.39 25.78
N LYS A 394 -26.30 -12.63 24.71
CA LYS A 394 -26.18 -13.84 23.87
C LYS A 394 -24.99 -13.80 22.90
N MET A 395 -24.62 -12.62 22.45
CA MET A 395 -23.56 -12.38 21.46
C MET A 395 -22.63 -11.24 21.92
N PRO A 396 -21.89 -11.40 23.03
CA PRO A 396 -21.02 -10.34 23.55
C PRO A 396 -19.90 -9.94 22.57
N GLU A 397 -19.52 -10.82 21.66
CA GLU A 397 -18.48 -10.59 20.67
C GLU A 397 -18.82 -9.55 19.60
N ILE A 398 -20.11 -9.13 19.48
CA ILE A 398 -20.49 -8.07 18.56
C ILE A 398 -20.27 -6.67 19.15
N LYS A 399 -20.06 -6.53 20.46
CA LYS A 399 -19.89 -5.24 21.15
C LYS A 399 -18.74 -4.43 20.54
N GLU A 400 -17.62 -5.07 20.20
CA GLU A 400 -16.45 -4.42 19.63
C GLU A 400 -16.77 -3.73 18.28
N ILE A 401 -17.58 -4.38 17.44
CA ILE A 401 -18.00 -3.83 16.15
C ILE A 401 -19.08 -2.76 16.37
N LEU A 402 -20.00 -3.03 17.29
CA LEU A 402 -21.18 -2.20 17.52
C LEU A 402 -20.82 -0.86 18.16
N PHE A 403 -19.95 -0.86 19.19
CA PHE A 403 -19.55 0.34 19.92
C PHE A 403 -18.31 1.02 19.32
N ASN A 404 -18.30 1.18 18.01
CA ASN A 404 -17.23 1.84 17.29
C ASN A 404 -17.12 3.35 17.65
N LYS A 405 -16.07 4.01 17.16
CA LYS A 405 -15.80 5.42 17.44
C LYS A 405 -16.96 6.36 17.05
N ASN A 406 -17.60 6.09 15.91
CA ASN A 406 -18.70 6.92 15.39
C ASN A 406 -19.96 6.75 16.24
N PHE A 407 -20.29 5.52 16.63
CA PHE A 407 -21.36 5.23 17.57
C PHE A 407 -21.16 5.99 18.89
N LYS A 408 -19.96 5.86 19.51
CA LYS A 408 -19.66 6.56 20.77
C LYS A 408 -19.75 8.08 20.66
N LYS A 409 -19.30 8.66 19.54
CA LYS A 409 -19.45 10.10 19.28
C LYS A 409 -20.92 10.51 19.18
N LEU A 410 -21.73 9.74 18.47
CA LEU A 410 -23.15 9.99 18.30
C LEU A 410 -23.89 9.95 19.65
N ILE A 411 -23.70 8.87 20.40
CA ILE A 411 -24.34 8.72 21.72
C ILE A 411 -23.97 9.88 22.64
N LYS A 412 -22.69 10.20 22.79
CA LYS A 412 -22.21 11.31 23.63
C LYS A 412 -22.68 12.68 23.17
N SER A 413 -23.06 12.84 21.90
CA SER A 413 -23.62 14.11 21.39
C SER A 413 -25.10 14.31 21.77
N ILE A 414 -25.80 13.23 22.12
CA ILE A 414 -27.19 13.24 22.58
C ILE A 414 -27.22 13.42 24.10
N ASP A 415 -26.57 12.51 24.81
CA ASP A 415 -26.44 12.53 26.26
C ASP A 415 -25.14 11.81 26.66
N LYS A 416 -24.39 12.38 27.62
CA LYS A 416 -23.07 11.85 28.04
C LYS A 416 -23.18 10.72 29.07
N ASP A 417 -24.28 10.68 29.81
CA ASP A 417 -24.46 9.83 30.98
C ASP A 417 -25.36 8.61 30.71
N VAL A 418 -25.66 8.36 29.43
CA VAL A 418 -26.53 7.24 29.05
C VAL A 418 -25.82 5.89 29.14
N PHE A 419 -26.59 4.90 29.51
CA PHE A 419 -26.28 3.49 29.42
C PHE A 419 -27.35 2.77 28.59
N LEU A 420 -26.97 1.63 28.01
CA LEU A 420 -27.91 0.80 27.24
C LEU A 420 -28.83 0.05 28.21
N THR A 421 -30.13 0.02 27.87
CA THR A 421 -31.17 -0.64 28.68
C THR A 421 -31.85 -1.80 27.99
N LYS A 422 -31.70 -1.93 26.65
CA LYS A 422 -32.32 -2.98 25.87
C LYS A 422 -31.61 -3.16 24.53
N ALA A 423 -31.43 -4.41 24.09
CA ALA A 423 -30.92 -4.73 22.76
C ALA A 423 -31.76 -5.82 22.10
N ILE A 424 -32.33 -5.53 20.94
CA ILE A 424 -33.18 -6.47 20.19
C ILE A 424 -32.72 -6.51 18.73
N TYR A 425 -32.53 -7.70 18.19
CA TYR A 425 -32.36 -7.94 16.78
C TYR A 425 -33.69 -8.31 16.13
N PHE A 426 -34.04 -7.64 15.05
CA PHE A 426 -35.22 -7.92 14.22
C PHE A 426 -34.80 -8.38 12.84
N ASP A 427 -35.44 -9.42 12.35
CA ASP A 427 -35.24 -9.95 11.00
C ASP A 427 -36.57 -10.15 10.28
N LYS A 428 -36.94 -9.18 9.50
CA LYS A 428 -38.13 -9.30 8.64
C LYS A 428 -37.72 -9.97 7.33
N SER A 429 -38.09 -11.22 7.15
CA SER A 429 -37.84 -12.00 5.95
C SER A 429 -39.13 -12.14 5.08
N PRO A 430 -39.05 -12.68 3.88
CA PRO A 430 -40.23 -13.01 3.10
C PRO A 430 -41.17 -13.98 3.80
N GLU A 431 -40.61 -14.96 4.53
CA GLU A 431 -41.32 -15.98 5.30
C GLU A 431 -41.98 -15.38 6.54
N ASP A 432 -41.30 -14.38 7.15
CA ASP A 432 -41.68 -13.75 8.41
C ASP A 432 -41.92 -12.28 8.22
N ASN A 433 -43.07 -11.98 7.65
CA ASN A 433 -43.43 -10.66 7.20
C ASN A 433 -44.62 -10.10 8.00
N TRP A 434 -44.33 -9.42 9.10
CA TRP A 434 -45.36 -8.91 10.00
C TRP A 434 -45.67 -7.42 9.78
N TYR A 435 -46.89 -7.03 10.13
CA TYR A 435 -47.34 -5.64 10.20
C TYR A 435 -47.26 -5.12 11.62
N VAL A 436 -46.88 -3.85 11.81
CA VAL A 436 -46.88 -3.16 13.10
C VAL A 436 -47.82 -1.97 12.98
N THR A 437 -48.87 -1.97 13.78
CA THR A 437 -49.83 -0.86 13.87
C THR A 437 -49.19 0.38 14.45
N TRP A 438 -49.85 1.52 14.33
CA TRP A 438 -49.44 2.77 15.00
C TRP A 438 -49.41 2.61 16.50
N HIS A 439 -48.28 2.90 17.15
CA HIS A 439 -48.10 2.76 18.60
C HIS A 439 -46.93 3.63 19.08
N GLN A 440 -46.80 3.72 20.40
CA GLN A 440 -45.66 4.25 21.14
C GLN A 440 -44.96 3.11 21.87
N ASP A 441 -43.63 3.10 21.94
CA ASP A 441 -42.82 2.14 22.68
C ASP A 441 -42.75 2.54 24.15
N VAL A 442 -43.72 2.13 24.95
CA VAL A 442 -43.83 2.58 26.36
C VAL A 442 -43.11 1.64 27.33
N PRO A 443 -43.23 0.27 27.25
CA PRO A 443 -42.73 -0.60 28.29
C PRO A 443 -41.20 -0.71 28.28
N ILE A 444 -40.61 -0.67 29.48
CA ILE A 444 -39.20 -1.03 29.73
C ILE A 444 -39.11 -2.46 30.23
N ASN A 445 -37.94 -3.10 30.03
CA ASN A 445 -37.66 -4.43 30.56
C ASN A 445 -36.87 -4.31 31.86
N VAL A 446 -37.25 -5.09 32.86
CA VAL A 446 -36.66 -5.10 34.21
C VAL A 446 -36.28 -6.49 34.65
N THR A 447 -35.39 -6.62 35.62
CA THR A 447 -34.90 -7.90 36.14
C THR A 447 -35.97 -8.64 36.90
N GLU A 448 -36.77 -7.93 37.71
CA GLU A 448 -37.83 -8.51 38.54
C GLU A 448 -39.02 -7.56 38.68
N LYS A 449 -40.15 -8.10 39.18
CA LYS A 449 -41.32 -7.31 39.48
C LYS A 449 -41.22 -6.77 40.92
N THR A 450 -41.01 -5.46 41.02
CA THR A 450 -41.00 -4.73 42.31
C THR A 450 -42.08 -3.68 42.28
N GLU A 451 -42.99 -3.70 43.29
CA GLU A 451 -44.05 -2.69 43.39
C GLU A 451 -43.42 -1.32 43.59
N THR A 452 -43.64 -0.44 42.60
CA THR A 452 -43.04 0.88 42.57
C THR A 452 -44.10 1.90 42.13
N GLU A 453 -44.17 3.01 42.83
CA GLU A 453 -45.15 4.05 42.55
C GLU A 453 -45.01 4.59 41.13
N GLY A 454 -46.12 4.72 40.41
CA GLY A 454 -46.16 5.21 39.01
C GLY A 454 -45.87 4.13 37.97
N TYR A 455 -45.40 2.94 38.33
CA TYR A 455 -45.14 1.84 37.41
C TYR A 455 -46.37 0.93 37.27
N LYS A 456 -46.88 0.77 36.03
CA LYS A 456 -48.14 0.09 35.72
C LYS A 456 -48.00 -0.94 34.61
N SER A 457 -49.04 -1.75 34.44
CA SER A 457 -49.17 -2.69 33.32
C SER A 457 -48.00 -3.70 33.26
N TRP A 458 -47.72 -4.36 34.37
CA TRP A 458 -46.72 -5.43 34.44
C TRP A 458 -47.07 -6.59 33.53
N THR A 459 -46.11 -7.05 32.76
CA THR A 459 -46.25 -8.24 31.89
C THR A 459 -45.01 -9.14 32.03
N ASN A 460 -45.21 -10.44 31.90
CA ASN A 460 -44.13 -11.40 31.75
C ASN A 460 -44.38 -12.22 30.48
N LYS A 461 -43.51 -12.04 29.50
CA LYS A 461 -43.57 -12.76 28.21
C LYS A 461 -42.30 -13.56 28.00
N LYS A 462 -42.39 -14.89 28.07
CA LYS A 462 -41.26 -15.82 27.88
C LYS A 462 -40.07 -15.50 28.82
N GLY A 463 -40.36 -15.18 30.09
CA GLY A 463 -39.35 -14.86 31.09
C GLY A 463 -38.87 -13.39 31.08
N VAL A 464 -39.30 -12.58 30.13
CA VAL A 464 -38.96 -11.14 30.11
C VAL A 464 -40.04 -10.36 30.82
N ILE A 465 -39.68 -9.74 31.95
CA ILE A 465 -40.56 -8.90 32.74
C ILE A 465 -40.51 -7.48 32.17
N SER A 466 -41.67 -6.91 31.85
CA SER A 466 -41.81 -5.57 31.34
C SER A 466 -42.83 -4.77 32.09
N VAL A 467 -42.64 -3.45 32.23
CA VAL A 467 -43.49 -2.54 32.92
C VAL A 467 -43.58 -1.19 32.22
N CYS A 468 -44.73 -0.54 32.29
CA CYS A 468 -44.89 0.83 31.81
C CYS A 468 -44.42 1.80 32.90
N PRO A 469 -43.32 2.53 32.73
CA PRO A 469 -42.79 3.46 33.73
C PRO A 469 -43.53 4.79 33.68
N PRO A 470 -43.32 5.72 34.62
CA PRO A 470 -43.71 7.11 34.49
C PRO A 470 -43.19 7.80 33.22
N GLU A 471 -43.86 8.84 32.75
CA GLU A 471 -43.48 9.53 31.50
C GLU A 471 -42.05 10.10 31.50
N ASP A 472 -41.57 10.54 32.66
CA ASP A 472 -40.23 11.11 32.80
C ASP A 472 -39.13 10.09 32.41
N ILE A 473 -39.32 8.82 32.73
CA ILE A 473 -38.41 7.77 32.25
C ILE A 473 -38.44 7.69 30.72
N SER A 474 -39.66 7.67 30.13
CA SER A 474 -39.81 7.59 28.66
C SER A 474 -39.26 8.81 27.93
N LYS A 475 -39.38 10.02 28.52
CA LYS A 475 -38.86 11.28 27.95
C LYS A 475 -37.32 11.32 27.90
N ASN A 476 -36.68 10.73 28.91
CA ASN A 476 -35.22 10.65 29.02
C ASN A 476 -34.63 9.35 28.42
N THR A 477 -35.45 8.63 27.69
CA THR A 477 -35.04 7.43 26.93
C THR A 477 -35.05 7.77 25.43
N PHE A 478 -34.14 7.17 24.69
CA PHE A 478 -34.18 7.13 23.23
C PHE A 478 -33.74 5.77 22.70
N ALA A 479 -34.14 5.44 21.49
CA ALA A 479 -33.71 4.24 20.81
C ALA A 479 -32.88 4.57 19.56
N MET A 480 -31.92 3.72 19.29
CA MET A 480 -31.14 3.72 18.06
C MET A 480 -31.44 2.43 17.28
N ARG A 481 -31.85 2.57 16.06
CA ARG A 481 -32.10 1.46 15.13
C ARG A 481 -31.00 1.43 14.10
N ILE A 482 -30.17 0.40 14.13
CA ILE A 482 -29.04 0.19 13.21
C ILE A 482 -29.51 -0.71 12.08
N HIS A 483 -29.44 -0.21 10.87
CA HIS A 483 -29.92 -0.92 9.69
C HIS A 483 -28.79 -1.78 9.10
N LEU A 484 -28.95 -3.11 9.16
CA LEU A 484 -27.98 -4.06 8.58
C LEU A 484 -28.23 -4.29 7.09
N ASP A 485 -29.44 -4.01 6.60
CA ASP A 485 -29.82 -4.05 5.20
C ASP A 485 -30.43 -2.72 4.77
N ASP A 486 -30.40 -2.44 3.48
CA ASP A 486 -31.08 -1.27 2.93
C ASP A 486 -32.57 -1.35 3.27
N THR A 487 -33.09 -0.27 3.81
CA THR A 487 -34.47 -0.16 4.25
C THR A 487 -35.18 0.87 3.39
N THR A 488 -36.24 0.44 2.72
CA THR A 488 -37.06 1.22 1.80
C THR A 488 -38.53 1.14 2.18
N PHE A 489 -39.35 2.01 1.59
CA PHE A 489 -40.81 1.93 1.71
C PHE A 489 -41.34 0.51 1.38
N LYS A 490 -40.77 -0.12 0.35
CA LYS A 490 -41.23 -1.44 -0.15
C LYS A 490 -40.92 -2.60 0.80
N ASN A 491 -39.84 -2.50 1.61
CA ASN A 491 -39.49 -3.56 2.56
C ASN A 491 -39.87 -3.23 4.00
N GLY A 492 -40.79 -2.29 4.20
CA GLY A 492 -41.41 -1.98 5.48
C GLY A 492 -40.56 -1.03 6.35
N ALA A 493 -39.98 0.00 5.75
CA ALA A 493 -39.37 1.12 6.49
C ALA A 493 -40.33 1.67 7.56
N LEU A 494 -39.76 2.11 8.67
CA LEU A 494 -40.55 2.68 9.75
C LEU A 494 -41.21 3.99 9.28
N LYS A 495 -42.51 4.10 9.52
CA LYS A 495 -43.28 5.32 9.33
C LYS A 495 -43.38 6.02 10.67
N VAL A 496 -43.14 7.33 10.73
CA VAL A 496 -43.16 8.10 11.96
C VAL A 496 -43.98 9.39 11.78
N ILE A 497 -44.59 9.85 12.84
CA ILE A 497 -45.29 11.16 12.87
C ILE A 497 -44.46 12.14 13.72
N ALA A 498 -43.82 13.11 13.05
CA ALA A 498 -42.94 14.06 13.67
C ALA A 498 -43.68 14.89 14.76
N GLY A 499 -43.04 15.07 15.91
CA GLY A 499 -43.58 15.88 17.02
C GLY A 499 -44.62 15.17 17.89
N SER A 500 -44.95 13.90 17.63
CA SER A 500 -45.95 13.14 18.41
C SER A 500 -45.42 12.58 19.72
N HIS A 501 -44.15 12.82 20.07
CA HIS A 501 -43.41 12.18 21.18
C HIS A 501 -43.51 12.92 22.53
N ASN A 502 -44.24 14.05 22.58
CA ASN A 502 -44.20 14.94 23.75
C ASN A 502 -44.95 14.39 24.97
N LYS A 503 -45.88 13.47 24.75
CA LYS A 503 -46.68 12.83 25.81
C LYS A 503 -47.09 11.41 25.43
N ARG A 504 -47.52 10.66 26.42
CA ARG A 504 -48.22 9.39 26.19
C ARG A 504 -49.62 9.67 25.66
N LEU A 505 -50.00 8.96 24.60
CA LEU A 505 -51.26 9.14 23.89
C LEU A 505 -52.23 7.99 24.19
N SER A 506 -53.53 8.31 24.30
CA SER A 506 -54.61 7.34 24.32
C SER A 506 -54.85 6.78 22.89
N ASN A 507 -55.59 5.66 22.79
CA ASN A 507 -55.92 5.06 21.49
C ASN A 507 -56.70 6.04 20.60
N ASP A 508 -57.62 6.83 21.17
CA ASP A 508 -58.43 7.81 20.42
C ASP A 508 -57.55 8.99 19.91
N GLU A 509 -56.62 9.46 20.73
CA GLU A 509 -55.62 10.46 20.33
C GLU A 509 -54.71 9.93 19.19
N ILE A 510 -54.29 8.66 19.27
CA ILE A 510 -53.50 8.02 18.23
C ILE A 510 -54.27 8.02 16.91
N GLN A 511 -55.54 7.57 16.93
CA GLN A 511 -56.38 7.54 15.71
C GLN A 511 -56.57 8.92 15.14
N LEU A 512 -56.84 9.93 15.98
CA LEU A 512 -57.04 11.31 15.54
C LEU A 512 -55.75 11.87 14.89
N ILE A 513 -54.60 11.68 15.53
CA ILE A 513 -53.30 12.17 15.01
C ILE A 513 -52.95 11.48 13.70
N VAL A 514 -53.11 10.17 13.62
CA VAL A 514 -52.83 9.39 12.40
C VAL A 514 -53.72 9.80 11.24
N GLY A 515 -55.02 10.10 11.53
CA GLY A 515 -55.99 10.49 10.48
C GLY A 515 -55.68 11.88 9.88
N HIS A 516 -55.00 12.76 10.61
CA HIS A 516 -54.73 14.14 10.18
C HIS A 516 -53.24 14.42 9.88
N SER A 517 -52.37 13.43 9.96
CA SER A 517 -50.91 13.61 9.75
C SER A 517 -50.41 12.89 8.49
N ILE A 518 -49.43 13.49 7.85
CA ILE A 518 -48.64 12.82 6.77
C ILE A 518 -47.44 12.17 7.41
N PRO A 519 -47.34 10.81 7.40
CA PRO A 519 -46.21 10.12 7.98
C PRO A 519 -44.92 10.32 7.17
N PHE A 520 -43.82 10.49 7.89
CA PHE A 520 -42.49 10.41 7.28
C PHE A 520 -42.04 8.95 7.20
N VAL A 521 -41.55 8.51 6.04
CA VAL A 521 -41.01 7.15 5.81
C VAL A 521 -39.49 7.22 5.98
N SER A 522 -38.98 6.44 6.91
CA SER A 522 -37.55 6.41 7.24
C SER A 522 -36.78 5.43 6.37
N GLU A 523 -36.37 5.87 5.18
CA GLU A 523 -35.53 5.08 4.29
C GLU A 523 -34.05 5.29 4.60
N LEU A 524 -33.26 4.21 4.71
CA LEU A 524 -31.84 4.23 5.05
C LEU A 524 -31.09 3.16 4.30
N SER A 525 -29.83 3.45 3.96
CA SER A 525 -28.90 2.44 3.50
C SER A 525 -28.36 1.59 4.65
N ALA A 526 -27.87 0.41 4.35
CA ALA A 526 -27.15 -0.44 5.31
C ALA A 526 -25.98 0.32 5.93
N GLY A 527 -25.86 0.28 7.27
CA GLY A 527 -24.89 1.07 8.04
C GLY A 527 -25.41 2.41 8.54
N GLY A 528 -26.57 2.86 8.06
CA GLY A 528 -27.29 4.00 8.60
C GLY A 528 -27.99 3.70 9.92
N VAL A 529 -28.26 4.74 10.69
CA VAL A 529 -29.00 4.66 11.96
C VAL A 529 -30.18 5.60 11.98
N GLN A 530 -31.26 5.15 12.60
CA GLN A 530 -32.40 5.97 12.96
C GLN A 530 -32.48 6.11 14.47
N LEU A 531 -32.48 7.33 14.97
CA LEU A 531 -32.79 7.66 16.36
C LEU A 531 -34.27 7.93 16.51
N ILE A 532 -34.90 7.44 17.57
CA ILE A 532 -36.32 7.69 17.87
C ILE A 532 -36.52 7.86 19.39
N LYS A 533 -37.44 8.77 19.77
CA LYS A 533 -37.98 8.82 21.13
C LYS A 533 -39.03 7.71 21.32
N PRO A 534 -39.11 7.05 22.50
CA PRO A 534 -40.08 5.96 22.72
C PRO A 534 -41.55 6.37 22.50
N LEU A 535 -41.89 7.59 22.87
CA LEU A 535 -43.24 8.12 22.71
C LEU A 535 -43.55 8.65 21.29
N LEU A 536 -42.64 8.49 20.33
CA LEU A 536 -42.90 8.84 18.93
C LEU A 536 -43.88 7.84 18.32
N LEU A 537 -44.99 8.34 17.74
CA LEU A 537 -45.88 7.47 16.98
C LEU A 537 -45.21 6.90 15.77
N HIS A 538 -45.18 5.57 15.69
CA HIS A 538 -44.56 4.87 14.59
C HIS A 538 -45.30 3.58 14.19
N ALA A 539 -45.11 3.16 12.96
CA ALA A 539 -45.72 1.98 12.37
C ALA A 539 -44.77 1.37 11.31
N SER A 540 -44.99 0.09 10.97
CA SER A 540 -44.23 -0.58 9.91
C SER A 540 -45.15 -1.44 9.06
N SER A 541 -45.12 -1.24 7.73
CA SER A 541 -45.89 -2.06 6.78
C SER A 541 -45.21 -3.43 6.59
N LYS A 542 -45.99 -4.39 6.04
CA LYS A 542 -45.41 -5.60 5.50
C LYS A 542 -44.46 -5.29 4.35
N SER A 543 -43.40 -6.09 4.19
CA SER A 543 -42.52 -6.03 3.02
C SER A 543 -43.28 -6.55 1.78
N THR A 544 -43.08 -5.88 0.65
CA THR A 544 -43.51 -6.35 -0.69
C THR A 544 -42.33 -6.90 -1.48
N GLU A 545 -41.12 -6.89 -0.93
CA GLU A 545 -39.91 -7.38 -1.57
C GLU A 545 -39.48 -8.74 -1.01
N GLN A 546 -38.86 -9.57 -1.84
CA GLN A 546 -38.26 -10.86 -1.47
C GLN A 546 -36.88 -10.70 -0.87
N ARG A 547 -36.72 -9.72 0.05
CA ARG A 547 -35.43 -9.44 0.72
C ARG A 547 -35.61 -9.40 2.23
N ARG A 548 -34.58 -9.86 2.94
CA ARG A 548 -34.49 -9.70 4.39
C ARG A 548 -34.25 -8.23 4.74
N ARG A 549 -34.84 -7.78 5.85
CA ARG A 549 -34.57 -6.50 6.47
C ARG A 549 -34.21 -6.70 7.93
N ARG A 550 -32.94 -6.67 8.22
CA ARG A 550 -32.37 -6.86 9.55
C ARG A 550 -32.08 -5.51 10.21
N VAL A 551 -32.55 -5.34 11.44
CA VAL A 551 -32.36 -4.12 12.22
C VAL A 551 -31.99 -4.49 13.64
N LEU A 552 -30.94 -3.87 14.18
CA LEU A 552 -30.59 -3.95 15.59
C LEU A 552 -31.14 -2.71 16.29
N HIS A 553 -32.02 -2.93 17.26
CA HIS A 553 -32.71 -1.89 18.04
C HIS A 553 -32.10 -1.84 19.43
N LEU A 554 -31.53 -0.70 19.79
CA LEU A 554 -30.87 -0.43 21.05
C LEU A 554 -31.59 0.70 21.78
N GLU A 555 -31.96 0.52 23.05
CA GLU A 555 -32.54 1.56 23.87
C GLU A 555 -31.54 2.06 24.91
N PHE A 556 -31.60 3.37 25.20
CA PHE A 556 -30.67 4.06 26.10
C PHE A 556 -31.46 4.95 27.08
N SER A 557 -31.01 5.00 28.33
CA SER A 557 -31.52 5.89 29.35
C SER A 557 -30.37 6.46 30.17
N SER A 558 -30.51 7.67 30.67
CA SER A 558 -29.63 8.28 31.68
C SER A 558 -30.22 8.23 33.11
N ILE A 559 -31.42 7.65 33.25
CA ILE A 559 -32.11 7.61 34.54
C ILE A 559 -32.06 6.21 35.14
N GLU A 560 -31.55 6.09 36.37
CA GLU A 560 -31.63 4.89 37.18
C GLU A 560 -33.07 4.67 37.68
N LEU A 561 -33.47 3.42 37.80
CA LEU A 561 -34.81 3.11 38.30
C LEU A 561 -34.84 3.19 39.84
N PRO A 562 -35.96 3.61 40.42
CA PRO A 562 -36.11 3.75 41.89
C PRO A 562 -36.34 2.41 42.57
N ASN A 563 -36.24 2.44 43.91
CA ASN A 563 -36.63 1.33 44.83
C ASN A 563 -35.99 -0.02 44.55
N GLY A 564 -34.74 -0.05 44.06
CA GLY A 564 -34.03 -1.27 43.73
C GLY A 564 -34.50 -1.95 42.46
N LEU A 565 -35.39 -1.32 41.68
CA LEU A 565 -35.77 -1.84 40.39
C LEU A 565 -34.59 -1.65 39.42
N GLU A 566 -34.24 -2.67 38.64
CA GLU A 566 -33.12 -2.63 37.70
C GLU A 566 -33.56 -2.96 36.28
N TYR A 567 -32.92 -2.30 35.29
CA TYR A 567 -33.12 -2.67 33.87
C TYR A 567 -32.63 -4.10 33.61
N ALA A 568 -33.38 -4.86 32.82
CA ALA A 568 -33.02 -6.25 32.48
C ALA A 568 -31.68 -6.36 31.75
N GLU A 569 -31.30 -5.34 31.01
CA GLU A 569 -29.98 -5.16 30.42
C GLU A 569 -29.47 -3.78 30.84
N LYS A 570 -28.25 -3.73 31.33
CA LYS A 570 -27.57 -2.47 31.62
C LYS A 570 -26.11 -2.58 31.18
N GLU A 571 -25.73 -1.78 30.22
CA GLU A 571 -24.36 -1.73 29.69
C GLU A 571 -23.86 -0.29 29.70
N ILE A 572 -22.76 -0.03 30.37
CA ILE A 572 -22.06 1.26 30.38
C ILE A 572 -21.21 1.35 29.10
N LEU A 573 -21.27 2.49 28.36
CA LEU A 573 -20.71 2.68 27.02
C LEU A 573 -19.29 3.28 27.00
#